data_35fd1b4a995c05d2377e65bca7d79128
#
_entry.id   35fd1b4a995c05d2377e65bca7d79128
#
_cell.length_a   1.000
_cell.length_b   1.000
_cell.length_c   1.000
_cell.angle_alpha   90.00
_cell.angle_beta   90.00
_cell.angle_gamma   90.00
#
_symmetry.space_group_name_H-M   'P 1'
#
loop_
_entity.id
_entity.type
_entity.pdbx_description
1 polymer ?
#
loop_
_entity_poly.entity_id
_entity_poly.type
_entity_poly.pdbx_seq_one_letter_code
_entity_poly.pdbx_strand_id
1 'polypeptide(L)'
;MSDHDYQPKSKVGQWFNDRLPLLTLANHLTDYPTPKNLNYWWTFGGILTFCLITQIITGLTLAMHYIAHADMAFESVEHIMRDVNYGWLIRYIHANGASMFFLAVYIHIFRSLFYGSYKAPREIIWIIGIVIYLLMTVSYTHLTLPTICSV
;
A
#
# COMPACT_ATOMS: atom_id res chain seq x y z
N MET A 1 10.82 -15.09 -27.52
CA MET A 1 10.02 -13.93 -27.06
C MET A 1 8.68 -14.05 -27.74
N SER A 2 7.69 -14.65 -27.09
CA SER A 2 6.34 -14.80 -27.64
C SER A 2 5.58 -13.50 -27.41
N ASP A 3 5.28 -12.85 -28.52
CA ASP A 3 4.46 -11.65 -28.63
C ASP A 3 3.00 -11.96 -28.25
N HIS A 4 2.69 -12.08 -26.99
CA HIS A 4 1.33 -12.05 -26.49
C HIS A 4 1.02 -10.63 -25.99
N ASP A 5 1.01 -9.70 -26.93
CA ASP A 5 0.52 -8.35 -26.66
C ASP A 5 -1.01 -8.44 -26.45
N TYR A 6 -1.44 -8.33 -25.20
CA TYR A 6 -2.87 -8.38 -24.86
C TYR A 6 -3.60 -7.21 -25.53
N GLN A 7 -4.51 -7.52 -26.45
CA GLN A 7 -5.36 -6.52 -27.08
C GLN A 7 -6.79 -6.59 -26.53
N PRO A 8 -7.26 -5.54 -25.84
CA PRO A 8 -8.64 -5.48 -25.35
C PRO A 8 -9.64 -5.59 -26.50
N LYS A 9 -10.69 -6.41 -26.31
CA LYS A 9 -11.74 -6.62 -27.33
C LYS A 9 -12.66 -5.41 -27.51
N SER A 10 -12.76 -4.51 -26.54
CA SER A 10 -13.63 -3.33 -26.61
C SER A 10 -12.88 -2.11 -27.14
N LYS A 11 -13.55 -1.26 -27.93
CA LYS A 11 -12.97 0.01 -28.43
C LYS A 11 -12.55 0.95 -27.30
N VAL A 12 -13.30 0.98 -26.21
CA VAL A 12 -12.99 1.78 -25.02
C VAL A 12 -11.74 1.21 -24.33
N GLY A 13 -11.64 -0.11 -24.20
CA GLY A 13 -10.46 -0.77 -23.64
C GLY A 13 -9.21 -0.52 -24.48
N GLN A 14 -9.32 -0.57 -25.82
CA GLN A 14 -8.21 -0.23 -26.72
C GLN A 14 -7.76 1.22 -26.53
N TRP A 15 -8.70 2.17 -26.50
CA TRP A 15 -8.40 3.58 -26.31
C TRP A 15 -7.67 3.86 -25.00
N PHE A 16 -8.06 3.19 -23.89
CA PHE A 16 -7.36 3.28 -22.60
C PHE A 16 -5.99 2.63 -22.64
N ASN A 17 -5.88 1.44 -23.23
CA ASN A 17 -4.64 0.68 -23.29
C ASN A 17 -3.56 1.38 -24.14
N ASP A 18 -3.97 2.08 -25.20
CA ASP A 18 -3.05 2.84 -26.08
C ASP A 18 -2.42 4.04 -25.36
N ARG A 19 -3.08 4.58 -24.31
CA ARG A 19 -2.62 5.75 -23.54
C ARG A 19 -1.97 5.38 -22.24
N LEU A 20 -2.51 4.36 -21.56
CA LEU A 20 -2.03 3.82 -20.31
C LEU A 20 -2.11 2.28 -20.42
N PRO A 21 -1.02 1.60 -20.73
CA PRO A 21 -1.01 0.14 -20.97
C PRO A 21 -1.17 -0.66 -19.67
N LEU A 22 -2.12 -0.26 -18.80
CA LEU A 22 -2.40 -0.91 -17.53
C LEU A 22 -2.94 -2.32 -17.71
N LEU A 23 -3.77 -2.53 -18.73
CA LEU A 23 -4.32 -3.85 -19.02
C LEU A 23 -3.24 -4.80 -19.56
N THR A 24 -2.37 -4.31 -20.42
CA THR A 24 -1.21 -5.07 -20.91
C THR A 24 -0.25 -5.39 -19.76
N LEU A 25 0.02 -4.41 -18.88
CA LEU A 25 0.84 -4.62 -17.69
C LEU A 25 0.21 -5.63 -16.72
N ALA A 26 -1.09 -5.52 -16.45
CA ALA A 26 -1.81 -6.45 -15.60
C ALA A 26 -1.78 -7.88 -16.16
N ASN A 27 -2.00 -8.04 -17.48
CA ASN A 27 -1.90 -9.33 -18.13
C ASN A 27 -0.48 -9.91 -18.06
N HIS A 28 0.53 -9.07 -18.27
CA HIS A 28 1.92 -9.49 -18.16
C HIS A 28 2.29 -9.95 -16.74
N LEU A 29 1.73 -9.30 -15.71
CA LEU A 29 1.91 -9.70 -14.32
C LEU A 29 1.19 -11.00 -13.97
N THR A 30 0.00 -11.25 -14.54
CA THR A 30 -0.77 -12.50 -14.30
C THR A 30 -0.20 -13.70 -15.04
N ASP A 31 0.32 -13.50 -16.23
CA ASP A 31 0.90 -14.57 -17.07
C ASP A 31 2.38 -14.83 -16.78
N TYR A 32 2.98 -14.07 -15.83
CA TYR A 32 4.38 -14.25 -15.49
C TYR A 32 4.64 -15.66 -14.92
N PRO A 33 5.59 -16.40 -15.49
CA PRO A 33 5.87 -17.76 -15.05
C PRO A 33 6.45 -17.74 -13.63
N THR A 34 5.66 -18.21 -12.67
CA THR A 34 6.08 -18.32 -11.28
C THR A 34 6.78 -19.65 -11.00
N PRO A 35 7.89 -19.66 -10.25
CA PRO A 35 8.55 -20.90 -9.85
C PRO A 35 7.62 -21.79 -9.01
N LYS A 36 7.63 -23.10 -9.24
CA LYS A 36 6.78 -24.09 -8.54
C LYS A 36 7.14 -24.25 -7.04
N ASN A 37 8.31 -23.78 -6.61
CA ASN A 37 8.80 -23.88 -5.24
C ASN A 37 8.51 -22.65 -4.39
N LEU A 38 7.52 -21.82 -4.76
CA LEU A 38 7.06 -20.72 -3.94
C LEU A 38 6.38 -21.25 -2.67
N ASN A 39 6.75 -20.66 -1.53
CA ASN A 39 6.12 -20.91 -0.24
C ASN A 39 5.37 -19.67 0.26
N TYR A 40 4.69 -19.76 1.38
CA TYR A 40 3.90 -18.67 1.97
C TYR A 40 4.69 -17.37 2.21
N TRP A 41 6.01 -17.44 2.39
CA TRP A 41 6.86 -16.26 2.56
C TRP A 41 6.87 -15.33 1.34
N TRP A 42 6.53 -15.84 0.17
CA TRP A 42 6.41 -15.04 -1.06
C TRP A 42 5.10 -14.24 -1.12
N THR A 43 4.10 -14.61 -0.33
CA THR A 43 2.79 -13.95 -0.31
C THR A 43 2.84 -12.58 0.39
N PHE A 44 3.85 -12.30 1.20
CA PHE A 44 3.96 -11.04 1.94
C PHE A 44 4.01 -9.80 1.04
N GLY A 45 4.55 -9.89 -0.17
CA GLY A 45 4.48 -8.80 -1.15
C GLY A 45 3.04 -8.47 -1.57
N GLY A 46 2.21 -9.49 -1.79
CA GLY A 46 0.78 -9.33 -2.08
C GLY A 46 0.00 -8.76 -0.89
N ILE A 47 0.28 -9.24 0.32
CA ILE A 47 -0.32 -8.71 1.57
C ILE A 47 0.00 -7.23 1.72
N LEU A 48 1.25 -6.81 1.48
CA LEU A 48 1.66 -5.41 1.54
C LEU A 48 0.92 -4.55 0.52
N THR A 49 0.73 -5.04 -0.69
CA THR A 49 -0.05 -4.34 -1.73
C THR A 49 -1.50 -4.15 -1.27
N PHE A 50 -2.12 -5.18 -0.71
CA PHE A 50 -3.47 -5.10 -0.18
C PHE A 50 -3.56 -4.10 1.00
N CYS A 51 -2.62 -4.16 1.95
CA CYS A 51 -2.54 -3.21 3.06
C CYS A 51 -2.37 -1.77 2.54
N LEU A 52 -1.50 -1.54 1.56
CA LEU A 52 -1.29 -0.21 0.96
C LEU A 52 -2.58 0.35 0.37
N ILE A 53 -3.30 -0.43 -0.44
CA ILE A 53 -4.58 -0.02 -1.04
C ILE A 53 -5.58 0.33 0.06
N THR A 54 -5.69 -0.50 1.09
CA THR A 54 -6.58 -0.27 2.23
C THR A 54 -6.21 1.03 2.96
N GLN A 55 -4.92 1.28 3.20
CA GLN A 55 -4.45 2.50 3.86
C GLN A 55 -4.73 3.75 3.01
N ILE A 56 -4.55 3.70 1.70
CA ILE A 56 -4.86 4.82 0.81
C ILE A 56 -6.36 5.13 0.83
N ILE A 57 -7.23 4.13 0.68
CA ILE A 57 -8.68 4.33 0.65
C ILE A 57 -9.17 4.87 1.99
N THR A 58 -8.79 4.25 3.10
CA THR A 58 -9.21 4.68 4.44
C THR A 58 -8.61 6.03 4.82
N GLY A 59 -7.34 6.29 4.47
CA GLY A 59 -6.69 7.56 4.72
C GLY A 59 -7.31 8.72 3.95
N LEU A 60 -7.66 8.51 2.68
CA LEU A 60 -8.34 9.52 1.86
C LEU A 60 -9.73 9.86 2.44
N THR A 61 -10.52 8.86 2.81
CA THR A 61 -11.83 9.08 3.43
C THR A 61 -11.73 9.81 4.76
N LEU A 62 -10.75 9.50 5.60
CA LEU A 62 -10.53 10.22 6.86
C LEU A 62 -10.07 11.65 6.62
N ALA A 63 -9.18 11.88 5.64
CA ALA A 63 -8.68 13.21 5.29
C ALA A 63 -9.78 14.16 4.80
N MET A 64 -10.85 13.64 4.20
CA MET A 64 -12.01 14.45 3.77
C MET A 64 -12.80 15.05 4.95
N HIS A 65 -12.68 14.49 6.15
CA HIS A 65 -13.41 14.92 7.35
C HIS A 65 -12.50 15.54 8.41
N TYR A 66 -11.17 15.33 8.30
CA TYR A 66 -10.20 15.81 9.27
C TYR A 66 -9.81 17.27 9.03
N ILE A 67 -9.79 18.08 10.09
CA ILE A 67 -9.38 19.49 10.05
C ILE A 67 -8.00 19.60 10.71
N ALA A 68 -6.98 19.92 9.92
CA ALA A 68 -5.59 20.07 10.37
C ALA A 68 -5.37 21.46 11.03
N HIS A 69 -6.04 21.73 12.15
CA HIS A 69 -5.91 22.96 12.93
C HIS A 69 -5.74 22.60 14.41
N ALA A 70 -4.87 23.31 15.13
CA ALA A 70 -4.52 22.96 16.51
C ALA A 70 -5.74 22.86 17.44
N ASP A 71 -6.68 23.81 17.34
CA ASP A 71 -7.87 23.85 18.20
C ASP A 71 -9.00 22.95 17.72
N MET A 72 -9.03 22.55 16.44
CA MET A 72 -10.14 21.81 15.82
C MET A 72 -9.81 20.36 15.50
N ALA A 73 -8.53 19.97 15.56
CA ALA A 73 -8.08 18.64 15.17
C ALA A 73 -8.74 17.54 16.01
N PHE A 74 -8.78 17.72 17.32
CA PHE A 74 -9.41 16.76 18.25
C PHE A 74 -10.92 16.65 17.99
N GLU A 75 -11.61 17.78 17.90
CA GLU A 75 -13.06 17.82 17.65
C GLU A 75 -13.42 17.18 16.31
N SER A 76 -12.62 17.40 15.26
CA SER A 76 -12.84 16.76 13.95
C SER A 76 -12.68 15.24 14.01
N VAL A 77 -11.74 14.72 14.81
CA VAL A 77 -11.58 13.28 15.03
C VAL A 77 -12.76 12.71 15.82
N GLU A 78 -13.25 13.44 16.83
CA GLU A 78 -14.42 13.03 17.59
C GLU A 78 -15.70 13.02 16.71
N HIS A 79 -15.86 14.03 15.86
CA HIS A 79 -16.91 14.08 14.85
C HIS A 79 -16.85 12.85 13.90
N ILE A 80 -15.66 12.49 13.39
CA ILE A 80 -15.50 11.29 12.57
C ILE A 80 -15.97 10.03 13.32
N MET A 81 -15.67 9.94 14.62
CA MET A 81 -15.99 8.76 15.42
C MET A 81 -17.46 8.62 15.76
N ARG A 82 -18.19 9.73 15.92
CA ARG A 82 -19.57 9.74 16.43
C ARG A 82 -20.62 10.03 15.37
N ASP A 83 -20.35 11.00 14.49
CA ASP A 83 -21.38 11.55 13.60
C ASP A 83 -21.28 11.04 12.16
N VAL A 84 -20.08 10.64 11.71
CA VAL A 84 -19.89 10.10 10.36
C VAL A 84 -20.28 8.63 10.32
N ASN A 85 -21.16 8.27 9.38
CA ASN A 85 -21.57 6.89 9.18
C ASN A 85 -20.35 5.97 8.93
N TYR A 86 -20.18 4.96 9.79
CA TYR A 86 -19.01 4.05 9.78
C TYR A 86 -17.65 4.73 9.97
N GLY A 87 -17.59 5.99 10.38
CA GLY A 87 -16.36 6.73 10.60
C GLY A 87 -15.43 6.05 11.65
N TRP A 88 -16.03 5.56 12.74
CA TRP A 88 -15.31 4.76 13.75
C TRP A 88 -14.65 3.51 13.15
N LEU A 89 -15.35 2.80 12.26
CA LEU A 89 -14.83 1.60 11.62
C LEU A 89 -13.65 1.92 10.69
N ILE A 90 -13.80 2.95 9.86
CA ILE A 90 -12.74 3.40 8.93
C ILE A 90 -11.50 3.83 9.72
N ARG A 91 -11.68 4.57 10.81
CA ARG A 91 -10.57 4.99 11.69
C ARG A 91 -9.85 3.81 12.32
N TYR A 92 -10.59 2.81 12.85
CA TYR A 92 -9.96 1.62 13.42
C TYR A 92 -9.26 0.76 12.38
N ILE A 93 -9.83 0.59 11.19
CA ILE A 93 -9.17 -0.11 10.09
C ILE A 93 -7.87 0.62 9.71
N HIS A 94 -7.90 1.94 9.63
CA HIS A 94 -6.71 2.74 9.30
C HIS A 94 -5.61 2.60 10.36
N ALA A 95 -5.93 2.79 11.62
CA ALA A 95 -4.98 2.74 12.72
C ALA A 95 -4.38 1.34 12.93
N ASN A 96 -5.22 0.31 13.00
CA ASN A 96 -4.75 -1.07 13.17
C ASN A 96 -4.08 -1.60 11.89
N GLY A 97 -4.61 -1.20 10.73
CA GLY A 97 -4.02 -1.52 9.44
C GLY A 97 -2.61 -0.96 9.27
N ALA A 98 -2.31 0.22 9.81
CA ALA A 98 -0.96 0.76 9.82
C ALA A 98 0.01 -0.12 10.61
N SER A 99 -0.37 -0.57 11.81
CA SER A 99 0.46 -1.48 12.62
C SER A 99 0.68 -2.83 11.94
N MET A 100 -0.36 -3.40 11.33
CA MET A 100 -0.26 -4.63 10.55
C MET A 100 0.63 -4.46 9.31
N PHE A 101 0.57 -3.31 8.66
CA PHE A 101 1.41 -2.98 7.51
C PHE A 101 2.89 -2.99 7.90
N PHE A 102 3.28 -2.36 9.00
CA PHE A 102 4.65 -2.38 9.51
C PHE A 102 5.13 -3.80 9.85
N LEU A 103 4.30 -4.60 10.52
CA LEU A 103 4.63 -5.99 10.81
C LEU A 103 4.91 -6.79 9.53
N ALA A 104 4.04 -6.63 8.53
CA ALA A 104 4.19 -7.30 7.24
C ALA A 104 5.45 -6.83 6.49
N VAL A 105 5.79 -5.52 6.56
CA VAL A 105 7.01 -4.96 5.96
C VAL A 105 8.26 -5.56 6.60
N TYR A 106 8.32 -5.66 7.92
CA TYR A 106 9.46 -6.28 8.59
C TYR A 106 9.66 -7.73 8.14
N ILE A 107 8.60 -8.52 8.10
CA ILE A 107 8.66 -9.90 7.62
C ILE A 107 9.14 -9.94 6.15
N HIS A 108 8.62 -9.05 5.31
CA HIS A 108 9.01 -8.93 3.91
C HIS A 108 10.51 -8.59 3.74
N ILE A 109 11.04 -7.66 4.53
CA ILE A 109 12.46 -7.30 4.54
C ILE A 109 13.31 -8.48 5.02
N PHE A 110 12.97 -9.12 6.15
CA PHE A 110 13.70 -10.27 6.66
C PHE A 110 13.72 -11.43 5.66
N ARG A 111 12.60 -11.71 5.00
CA ARG A 111 12.53 -12.71 3.93
C ARG A 111 13.48 -12.35 2.79
N SER A 112 13.53 -11.08 2.40
CA SER A 112 14.40 -10.60 1.32
C SER A 112 15.89 -10.75 1.69
N LEU A 113 16.24 -10.48 2.93
CA LEU A 113 17.62 -10.69 3.44
C LEU A 113 17.96 -12.18 3.50
N PHE A 114 17.06 -13.02 4.01
CA PHE A 114 17.28 -14.46 4.14
C PHE A 114 17.54 -15.13 2.79
N TYR A 115 16.76 -14.77 1.76
CA TYR A 115 16.91 -15.33 0.40
C TYR A 115 17.93 -14.59 -0.45
N GLY A 116 18.62 -13.58 0.07
CA GLY A 116 19.62 -12.82 -0.68
C GLY A 116 19.04 -12.03 -1.86
N SER A 117 17.76 -11.63 -1.78
CA SER A 117 17.06 -10.95 -2.88
C SER A 117 17.59 -9.53 -3.17
N TYR A 118 18.50 -9.02 -2.35
CA TYR A 118 19.19 -7.74 -2.52
C TYR A 118 20.41 -7.81 -3.46
N LYS A 119 20.83 -9.02 -3.86
CA LYS A 119 21.99 -9.23 -4.73
C LYS A 119 21.62 -9.06 -6.20
N ALA A 120 22.67 -8.85 -7.02
CA ALA A 120 22.54 -8.76 -8.47
C ALA A 120 21.62 -9.85 -9.06
N PRO A 121 20.74 -9.50 -10.01
CA PRO A 121 20.51 -8.19 -10.65
C PRO A 121 19.36 -7.35 -10.02
N ARG A 122 19.08 -7.50 -8.71
CA ARG A 122 17.90 -6.95 -8.03
C ARG A 122 18.21 -5.79 -7.08
N GLU A 123 19.41 -5.22 -7.14
CA GLU A 123 19.88 -4.17 -6.23
C GLU A 123 19.01 -2.92 -6.29
N ILE A 124 18.60 -2.50 -7.50
CA ILE A 124 17.79 -1.31 -7.69
C ILE A 124 16.41 -1.49 -7.03
N ILE A 125 15.81 -2.66 -7.19
CA ILE A 125 14.50 -2.97 -6.57
C ILE A 125 14.62 -2.93 -5.04
N TRP A 126 15.72 -3.43 -4.50
CA TRP A 126 16.02 -3.38 -3.08
C TRP A 126 16.15 -1.93 -2.58
N ILE A 127 16.91 -1.09 -3.28
CA ILE A 127 17.09 0.32 -2.93
C ILE A 127 15.75 1.07 -2.94
N ILE A 128 14.93 0.86 -3.97
CA ILE A 128 13.57 1.44 -4.04
C ILE A 128 12.73 0.98 -2.84
N GLY A 129 12.80 -0.30 -2.47
CA GLY A 129 12.12 -0.84 -1.28
C GLY A 129 12.53 -0.15 0.02
N ILE A 130 13.83 0.12 0.21
CA ILE A 130 14.35 0.86 1.37
C ILE A 130 13.87 2.32 1.36
N VAL A 131 13.86 2.99 0.21
CA VAL A 131 13.34 4.37 0.10
C VAL A 131 11.84 4.41 0.47
N ILE A 132 11.04 3.48 -0.03
CA ILE A 132 9.61 3.37 0.33
C ILE A 132 9.44 3.13 1.83
N TYR A 133 10.24 2.24 2.41
CA TYR A 133 10.22 1.98 3.85
C TYR A 133 10.53 3.25 4.67
N LEU A 134 11.56 4.02 4.29
CA LEU A 134 11.90 5.28 4.96
C LEU A 134 10.76 6.31 4.85
N LEU A 135 10.16 6.47 3.68
CA LEU A 135 9.01 7.36 3.50
C LEU A 135 7.83 6.95 4.38
N MET A 136 7.58 5.65 4.49
CA MET A 136 6.52 5.10 5.32
C MET A 136 6.79 5.35 6.82
N THR A 137 8.02 5.18 7.30
CA THR A 137 8.38 5.45 8.69
C THR A 137 8.24 6.92 9.05
N VAL A 138 8.66 7.83 8.16
CA VAL A 138 8.48 9.28 8.34
C VAL A 138 6.99 9.63 8.43
N SER A 139 6.15 9.10 7.54
CA SER A 139 4.70 9.34 7.58
C SER A 139 4.09 8.87 8.90
N TYR A 140 4.45 7.69 9.38
CA TYR A 140 3.95 7.14 10.63
C TYR A 140 4.35 7.98 11.84
N THR A 141 5.61 8.40 11.94
CA THR A 141 6.10 9.21 13.08
C THR A 141 5.46 10.59 13.13
N HIS A 142 5.30 11.26 11.99
CA HIS A 142 4.65 12.57 11.92
C HIS A 142 3.16 12.54 12.26
N LEU A 143 2.46 11.44 11.99
CA LEU A 143 1.04 11.28 12.30
C LEU A 143 0.79 10.88 13.76
N THR A 144 1.74 10.21 14.41
CA THR A 144 1.59 9.74 15.81
C THR A 144 2.04 10.76 16.85
N LEU A 145 2.99 11.64 16.54
CA LEU A 145 3.48 12.67 17.47
C LEU A 145 2.39 13.60 18.01
N PRO A 146 1.43 14.10 17.21
CA PRO A 146 0.35 14.96 17.72
C PRO A 146 -0.61 14.25 18.69
N THR A 147 -0.77 12.93 18.57
CA THR A 147 -1.68 12.15 19.40
C THR A 147 -1.11 11.79 20.77
N ILE A 148 0.21 11.80 20.93
CA ILE A 148 0.90 11.52 22.21
C ILE A 148 0.97 12.77 23.09
N CYS A 149 0.98 13.97 22.52
CA CYS A 149 1.05 15.22 23.25
C CYS A 149 -0.30 15.77 23.74
N SER A 150 -1.40 15.05 23.51
CA SER A 150 -2.76 15.43 23.92
C SER A 150 -3.27 14.65 25.14
N VAL A 151 -2.38 14.24 26.04
CA VAL A 151 -2.72 13.69 27.36
C VAL A 151 -2.38 14.70 28.42
#